data_4a0ac6850d73e1ab779c2a5cb03bfd68
#
_entry.id   4a0ac6850d73e1ab779c2a5cb03bfd68
#
_cell.length_a   1.000
_cell.length_b   1.000
_cell.length_c   1.000
_cell.angle_alpha   90.00
_cell.angle_beta   90.00
_cell.angle_gamma   90.00
#
_symmetry.space_group_name_H-M   'P 1'
#
loop_
_entity.id
_entity.type
_entity.pdbx_description
1 polymer ?
#
loop_
_entity_poly.entity_id
_entity_poly.type
_entity_poly.pdbx_seq_one_letter_code
_entity_poly.pdbx_strand_id
1 'polypeptide(L)' 'MTRRLKSGADLDAIGSRIRELRGSVHQQELAAELGISQGQLSKIERGKLGPTADLLIKLVERFGGSSDWILTGRR' A
#
# COMPACT_ATOMS: atom_id res chain seq x y z
N MET A 1 7.89 -10.14 30.92
CA MET A 1 8.57 -9.22 30.04
C MET A 1 7.64 -8.66 29.01
N THR A 2 7.70 -7.42 28.84
CA THR A 2 6.83 -6.76 27.88
C THR A 2 7.48 -6.80 26.51
N ARG A 3 6.79 -7.42 25.60
CA ARG A 3 7.27 -7.41 24.25
C ARG A 3 6.97 -6.06 23.62
N ARG A 4 7.97 -5.50 23.05
CA ARG A 4 7.76 -4.26 22.37
C ARG A 4 6.92 -4.50 21.13
N LEU A 5 5.80 -3.88 21.08
CA LEU A 5 4.94 -3.96 19.92
C LEU A 5 5.45 -2.99 18.90
N LYS A 6 5.43 -3.40 17.67
CA LYS A 6 5.69 -2.47 16.59
C LYS A 6 4.62 -1.42 16.61
N SER A 7 5.05 -0.19 16.75
CA SER A 7 4.09 0.89 16.65
C SER A 7 3.86 1.11 15.18
N GLY A 8 2.66 1.07 14.77
CA GLY A 8 2.32 1.31 13.41
C GLY A 8 2.52 0.08 12.55
N ALA A 9 2.42 0.29 11.29
CA ALA A 9 2.36 -0.76 10.30
C ALA A 9 3.74 -1.13 9.80
N ASP A 10 3.84 -2.33 9.27
CA ASP A 10 5.04 -2.78 8.59
C ASP A 10 5.01 -2.22 7.18
N LEU A 11 5.65 -1.10 6.97
CA LEU A 11 5.58 -0.39 5.70
C LEU A 11 6.19 -1.16 4.55
N ASP A 12 7.21 -1.97 4.81
CA ASP A 12 7.80 -2.79 3.75
C ASP A 12 6.80 -3.83 3.26
N ALA A 13 6.13 -4.49 4.19
CA ALA A 13 5.15 -5.50 3.84
C ALA A 13 3.94 -4.88 3.14
N ILE A 14 3.48 -3.73 3.63
CA ILE A 14 2.37 -3.02 3.02
C ILE A 14 2.71 -2.61 1.60
N GLY A 15 3.89 -2.03 1.40
CA GLY A 15 4.34 -1.61 0.08
C GLY A 15 4.43 -2.78 -0.87
N SER A 16 4.93 -3.91 -0.39
CA SER A 16 5.04 -5.13 -1.17
C SER A 16 3.66 -5.63 -1.61
N ARG A 17 2.67 -5.57 -0.72
CA ARG A 17 1.31 -5.98 -1.06
C ARG A 17 0.67 -5.05 -2.08
N ILE A 18 0.93 -3.74 -1.95
CA ILE A 18 0.43 -2.78 -2.92
C ILE A 18 1.05 -3.03 -4.28
N ARG A 19 2.34 -3.33 -4.32
CA ARG A 19 3.01 -3.67 -5.55
C ARG A 19 2.44 -4.94 -6.16
N GLU A 20 2.10 -5.91 -5.33
CA GLU A 20 1.47 -7.15 -5.77
C GLU A 20 0.11 -6.85 -6.42
N LEU A 21 -0.69 -5.97 -5.80
CA LEU A 21 -1.97 -5.57 -6.37
C LEU A 21 -1.79 -4.89 -7.72
N ARG A 22 -0.77 -4.03 -7.81
CA ARG A 22 -0.52 -3.32 -9.07
C ARG A 22 -0.22 -4.29 -10.22
N GLY A 23 0.46 -5.38 -9.93
CA GLY A 23 0.77 -6.38 -10.94
C GLY A 23 1.48 -5.79 -12.13
N SER A 24 0.90 -5.97 -13.31
CA SER A 24 1.52 -5.50 -14.54
C SER A 24 1.12 -4.06 -14.92
N VAL A 25 0.27 -3.42 -14.13
CA VAL A 25 -0.09 -2.02 -14.39
C VAL A 25 1.13 -1.15 -14.16
N HIS A 26 1.43 -0.26 -15.11
CA HIS A 26 2.58 0.61 -14.96
C HIS A 26 2.41 1.52 -13.75
N GLN A 27 3.51 1.71 -13.03
CA GLN A 27 3.49 2.51 -11.80
C GLN A 27 2.97 3.93 -12.06
N GLN A 28 3.40 4.53 -13.16
CA GLN A 28 2.97 5.87 -13.51
C GLN A 28 1.47 5.93 -13.77
N GLU A 29 0.94 4.93 -14.43
CA GLU A 29 -0.48 4.85 -14.74
C GLU A 29 -1.31 4.72 -13.45
N LEU A 30 -0.90 3.82 -12.57
CA LEU A 30 -1.62 3.64 -11.32
C LEU A 30 -1.54 4.90 -10.45
N ALA A 31 -0.37 5.53 -10.38
CA ALA A 31 -0.22 6.75 -9.60
C ALA A 31 -1.21 7.82 -10.07
N ALA A 32 -1.37 7.97 -11.39
CA ALA A 32 -2.33 8.92 -11.93
C ALA A 32 -3.76 8.59 -11.51
N GLU A 33 -4.12 7.31 -11.55
CA GLU A 33 -5.45 6.87 -11.12
C GLU A 33 -5.69 7.15 -9.64
N LEU A 34 -4.65 7.04 -8.84
CA LEU A 34 -4.74 7.24 -7.39
C LEU A 34 -4.61 8.71 -6.99
N GLY A 35 -4.30 9.58 -7.93
CA GLY A 35 -4.16 11.01 -7.65
C GLY A 35 -2.87 11.36 -6.93
N ILE A 36 -1.83 10.57 -7.10
CA ILE A 36 -0.53 10.83 -6.50
C ILE A 36 0.54 10.79 -7.58
N SER A 37 1.73 11.26 -7.24
CA SER A 37 2.84 11.20 -8.18
C SER A 37 3.42 9.80 -8.24
N GLN A 38 4.09 9.50 -9.35
CA GLN A 38 4.77 8.22 -9.47
C GLN A 38 5.84 8.07 -8.38
N GLY A 39 6.52 9.17 -8.05
CA GLY A 39 7.52 9.13 -6.98
C GLY A 39 6.93 8.76 -5.64
N GLN A 40 5.73 9.27 -5.33
CA GLN A 40 5.05 8.92 -4.10
C GLN A 40 4.68 7.44 -4.09
N LEU A 41 4.13 6.94 -5.20
CA LEU A 41 3.77 5.53 -5.27
C LEU A 41 5.02 4.66 -5.14
N SER A 42 6.11 5.06 -5.77
CA SER A 42 7.37 4.33 -5.66
C SER A 42 7.83 4.25 -4.21
N LYS A 43 7.74 5.36 -3.47
CA LYS A 43 8.14 5.38 -2.05
C LYS A 43 7.24 4.47 -1.22
N ILE A 44 5.94 4.47 -1.50
CA ILE A 44 5.00 3.62 -0.79
C ILE A 44 5.33 2.15 -1.04
N GLU A 45 5.57 1.79 -2.30
CA GLU A 45 5.86 0.41 -2.65
C GLU A 45 7.19 -0.08 -2.06
N ARG A 46 8.12 0.85 -1.81
CA ARG A 46 9.41 0.51 -1.22
C ARG A 46 9.43 0.63 0.30
N GLY A 47 8.29 0.92 0.91
CA GLY A 47 8.20 1.02 2.35
C GLY A 47 8.78 2.29 2.95
N LYS A 48 8.99 3.32 2.13
CA LYS A 48 9.53 4.59 2.60
C LYS A 48 8.44 5.55 3.05
N LEU A 49 7.21 5.28 2.68
CA LEU A 49 6.08 6.15 2.96
C LEU A 49 4.86 5.27 3.19
N GLY A 50 4.06 5.59 4.20
CA GLY A 50 2.83 4.86 4.45
C GLY A 50 1.69 5.34 3.57
N PRO A 51 0.76 4.45 3.21
CA PRO A 51 -0.41 4.88 2.46
C PRO A 51 -1.39 5.61 3.37
N THR A 52 -2.13 6.55 2.78
CA THR A 52 -3.20 7.22 3.51
C THR A 52 -4.45 6.36 3.45
N ALA A 53 -5.42 6.67 4.31
CA ALA A 53 -6.71 5.98 4.27
C ALA A 53 -7.38 6.17 2.92
N ASP A 54 -7.30 7.36 2.35
CA ASP A 54 -7.87 7.65 1.05
C ASP A 54 -7.26 6.77 -0.04
N LEU A 55 -5.95 6.60 0.02
CA LEU A 55 -5.25 5.75 -0.94
C LEU A 55 -5.70 4.30 -0.82
N LEU A 56 -5.86 3.82 0.42
CA LEU A 56 -6.31 2.45 0.64
C LEU A 56 -7.70 2.22 0.07
N ILE A 57 -8.60 3.18 0.26
CA ILE A 57 -9.95 3.10 -0.30
C ILE A 57 -9.87 2.99 -1.82
N LYS A 58 -9.07 3.84 -2.45
CA LYS A 58 -8.94 3.83 -3.90
C LYS A 58 -8.35 2.51 -4.41
N LEU A 59 -7.40 1.95 -3.68
CA LEU A 59 -6.81 0.67 -4.06
C LEU A 59 -7.83 -0.46 -3.99
N VAL A 60 -8.63 -0.48 -2.93
CA VAL A 60 -9.68 -1.48 -2.78
C VAL A 60 -10.73 -1.33 -3.89
N GLU A 61 -11.09 -0.11 -4.21
CA GLU A 61 -12.06 0.14 -5.28
C GLU A 61 -11.52 -0.28 -6.64
N ARG A 62 -10.23 -0.07 -6.87
CA ARG A 62 -9.61 -0.37 -8.16
C ARG A 62 -9.37 -1.86 -8.36
N PHE A 63 -8.91 -2.55 -7.32
CA PHE A 63 -8.47 -3.94 -7.44
C PHE A 63 -9.34 -4.94 -6.69
N GLY A 64 -10.24 -4.48 -5.85
CA GLY A 64 -11.01 -5.35 -4.99
C GLY A 64 -10.19 -5.76 -3.78
N GLY A 65 -10.69 -6.74 -3.04
CA GLY A 65 -10.01 -7.19 -1.84
C GLY A 65 -10.34 -6.34 -0.63
N SER A 66 -9.43 -6.28 0.32
CA SER A 66 -9.69 -5.55 1.54
C SER A 66 -8.47 -4.75 1.97
N SER A 67 -8.73 -3.63 2.62
CA SER A 67 -7.67 -2.84 3.21
C SER A 67 -7.00 -3.61 4.35
N ASP A 68 -7.74 -4.52 4.98
CA ASP A 68 -7.21 -5.33 6.05
C ASP A 68 -6.06 -6.20 5.54
N TRP A 69 -6.23 -6.83 4.40
CA TRP A 69 -5.16 -7.62 3.81
C TRP A 69 -3.95 -6.75 3.47
N ILE A 70 -4.20 -5.57 2.89
CA ILE A 70 -3.10 -4.67 2.54
C ILE A 70 -2.29 -4.31 3.78
N LEU A 71 -2.98 -4.00 4.86
CA LEU A 71 -2.32 -3.51 6.08
C LEU A 71 -1.72 -4.62 6.92
N THR A 72 -2.37 -5.77 6.99
CA THR A 72 -1.98 -6.82 7.94
C THR A 72 -1.55 -8.13 7.30
N GLY A 73 -1.87 -8.34 6.04
CA GLY A 73 -1.61 -9.60 5.38
C GLY A 73 -2.62 -10.69 5.69
N ARG A 74 -3.65 -10.37 6.42
CA ARG A 74 -4.69 -11.36 6.74
C ARG A 74 -5.75 -11.39 5.66
N ARG A 75 -6.20 -12.57 5.38
CA ARG A 75 -7.23 -12.76 4.37
C ARG A 75 -8.55 -13.19 4.97
#